data_b026565ed7a2a50f87235dd90ce09491
#
_entry.id   b026565ed7a2a50f87235dd90ce09491
#
_cell.length_a   1.000
_cell.length_b   1.000
_cell.length_c   1.000
_cell.angle_alpha   90.00
_cell.angle_beta   90.00
_cell.angle_gamma   90.00
#
_symmetry.space_group_name_H-M   'P 1'
#
loop_
_entity.id
_entity.type
_entity.pdbx_description
1 polymer ?
#
loop_
_entity_poly.entity_id
_entity_poly.type
_entity_poly.pdbx_seq_one_letter_code
_entity_poly.pdbx_strand_id
1 'polypeptide(L)'
;MNRIAADVLAGFRALDDLRGMTSDALDQCGIAGAVPGSVLRPTDPRARIVGQAITVLNRRLDRSVAAAGATGKSSLGESKAHALAEPGDILVIQGVEGISSMGAISATTGRRRGEAGAIVDGAVRDIDHSRSIGYPVWSSSVSPITGKWRIETVAINVPVRIAGIEVQPGDLVLADEVGVCF
;
A
#
# COMPACT_ATOMS: atom_id res chain seq x y z
N MET A 1 -6.62 -9.10 -13.41
CA MET A 1 -5.82 -9.60 -12.28
C MET A 1 -6.26 -11.03 -11.97
N ASN A 2 -5.33 -11.98 -11.89
CA ASN A 2 -5.63 -13.34 -11.43
C ASN A 2 -5.86 -13.34 -9.91
N ARG A 3 -6.83 -14.12 -9.43
CA ARG A 3 -7.12 -14.24 -8.00
C ARG A 3 -6.43 -15.48 -7.42
N ILE A 4 -5.75 -15.30 -6.29
CA ILE A 4 -5.21 -16.41 -5.49
C ILE A 4 -6.39 -17.14 -4.85
N ALA A 5 -6.34 -18.47 -4.84
CA ALA A 5 -7.38 -19.29 -4.23
C ALA A 5 -7.53 -18.99 -2.73
N ALA A 6 -8.76 -18.97 -2.24
CA ALA A 6 -9.06 -18.54 -0.87
C ALA A 6 -8.42 -19.45 0.19
N ASP A 7 -8.25 -20.74 -0.09
CA ASP A 7 -7.58 -21.71 0.77
C ASP A 7 -6.08 -21.43 0.89
N VAL A 8 -5.42 -20.99 -0.20
CA VAL A 8 -4.02 -20.56 -0.19
C VAL A 8 -3.84 -19.35 0.71
N LEU A 9 -4.68 -18.31 0.54
CA LEU A 9 -4.66 -17.11 1.41
C LEU A 9 -4.93 -17.47 2.86
N ALA A 10 -5.86 -18.41 3.12
CA ALA A 10 -6.14 -18.90 4.47
C ALA A 10 -4.94 -19.62 5.07
N GLY A 11 -4.22 -20.42 4.27
CA GLY A 11 -2.99 -21.09 4.69
C GLY A 11 -1.93 -20.08 5.16
N PHE A 12 -1.67 -19.03 4.38
CA PHE A 12 -0.73 -17.97 4.79
C PHE A 12 -1.17 -17.24 6.06
N ARG A 13 -2.48 -16.97 6.22
CA ARG A 13 -3.01 -16.32 7.45
C ARG A 13 -2.85 -17.17 8.70
N ALA A 14 -2.79 -18.50 8.55
CA ALA A 14 -2.66 -19.46 9.65
C ALA A 14 -1.20 -19.69 10.10
N LEU A 15 -0.20 -19.20 9.37
CA LEU A 15 1.21 -19.35 9.75
C LEU A 15 1.52 -18.51 11.00
N ASP A 16 2.12 -19.09 12.02
CA ASP A 16 2.56 -18.37 13.23
C ASP A 16 3.71 -17.40 12.92
N ASP A 17 4.74 -17.85 12.24
CA ASP A 17 5.85 -17.03 11.71
C ASP A 17 5.68 -16.79 10.22
N LEU A 18 4.75 -15.91 9.88
CA LEU A 18 4.41 -15.60 8.49
C LEU A 18 5.61 -15.09 7.68
N ARG A 19 6.44 -14.25 8.28
CA ARG A 19 7.48 -13.47 7.59
C ARG A 19 8.79 -14.23 7.44
N GLY A 20 9.27 -14.81 8.54
CA GLY A 20 10.49 -15.61 8.51
C GLY A 20 10.36 -16.73 7.48
N MET A 21 9.29 -17.49 7.58
CA MET A 21 9.01 -18.58 6.63
C MET A 21 8.83 -18.09 5.19
N THR A 22 8.18 -16.94 4.98
CA THR A 22 7.99 -16.40 3.62
C THR A 22 9.27 -15.82 3.05
N SER A 23 10.05 -15.07 3.84
CA SER A 23 11.35 -14.55 3.41
C SER A 23 12.31 -15.68 3.04
N ASP A 24 12.39 -16.72 3.89
CA ASP A 24 13.23 -17.90 3.62
C ASP A 24 12.79 -18.64 2.35
N ALA A 25 11.48 -18.75 2.12
CA ALA A 25 10.94 -19.37 0.92
C ALA A 25 11.25 -18.54 -0.35
N LEU A 26 11.14 -17.22 -0.27
CA LEU A 26 11.53 -16.32 -1.36
C LEU A 26 13.02 -16.48 -1.69
N ASP A 27 13.89 -16.52 -0.68
CA ASP A 27 15.33 -16.74 -0.87
C ASP A 27 15.63 -18.09 -1.52
N GLN A 28 14.93 -19.17 -1.09
CA GLN A 28 15.05 -20.50 -1.72
C GLN A 28 14.62 -20.51 -3.18
N CYS A 29 13.65 -19.66 -3.54
CA CYS A 29 13.20 -19.47 -4.92
C CYS A 29 14.08 -18.50 -5.72
N GLY A 30 15.07 -17.84 -5.10
CA GLY A 30 15.87 -16.79 -5.74
C GLY A 30 15.09 -15.51 -6.03
N ILE A 31 14.04 -15.23 -5.26
CA ILE A 31 13.18 -14.08 -5.43
C ILE A 31 13.50 -13.00 -4.38
N ALA A 32 13.92 -11.83 -4.82
CA ALA A 32 14.08 -10.67 -3.96
C ALA A 32 12.71 -10.01 -3.72
N GLY A 33 12.00 -10.41 -2.66
CA GLY A 33 10.63 -9.97 -2.38
C GLY A 33 10.41 -9.42 -0.97
N ALA A 34 11.44 -9.33 -0.11
CA ALA A 34 11.30 -8.89 1.28
C ALA A 34 11.80 -7.44 1.50
N VAL A 35 11.00 -6.63 2.20
CA VAL A 35 11.32 -5.25 2.59
C VAL A 35 11.33 -5.13 4.11
N PRO A 36 12.45 -4.71 4.75
CA PRO A 36 12.52 -4.56 6.20
C PRO A 36 11.53 -3.52 6.76
N GLY A 37 11.04 -3.72 7.98
CA GLY A 37 10.19 -2.76 8.70
C GLY A 37 10.88 -1.43 9.04
N SER A 38 12.21 -1.36 8.92
CA SER A 38 12.94 -0.08 8.98
C SER A 38 12.73 0.80 7.74
N VAL A 39 12.35 0.20 6.60
CA VAL A 39 12.07 0.87 5.33
C VAL A 39 10.59 1.16 5.19
N LEU A 40 9.72 0.18 5.42
CA LEU A 40 8.27 0.33 5.41
C LEU A 40 7.71 0.06 6.81
N ARG A 41 7.33 1.12 7.51
CA ARG A 41 6.90 1.06 8.91
C ARG A 41 5.38 1.01 9.03
N PRO A 42 4.83 0.10 9.85
CA PRO A 42 3.40 0.04 10.10
C PRO A 42 2.91 1.22 10.94
N THR A 43 1.71 1.71 10.67
CA THR A 43 1.02 2.67 11.54
C THR A 43 0.60 2.06 12.87
N ASP A 44 0.26 0.77 12.90
CA ASP A 44 0.04 -0.03 14.12
C ASP A 44 1.03 -1.20 14.14
N PRO A 45 1.98 -1.25 15.09
CA PRO A 45 2.95 -2.35 15.19
C PRO A 45 2.33 -3.73 15.43
N ARG A 46 1.10 -3.79 15.93
CA ARG A 46 0.38 -5.06 16.18
C ARG A 46 -0.35 -5.56 14.94
N ALA A 47 -0.40 -4.76 13.88
CA ALA A 47 -1.09 -5.14 12.67
C ALA A 47 -0.36 -6.25 11.92
N ARG A 48 -1.16 -7.16 11.37
CA ARG A 48 -0.71 -8.24 10.49
C ARG A 48 -1.74 -8.42 9.39
N ILE A 49 -1.30 -8.39 8.13
CA ILE A 49 -2.17 -8.53 6.97
C ILE A 49 -1.62 -9.54 5.97
N VAL A 50 -2.52 -10.22 5.29
CA VAL A 50 -2.28 -11.11 4.15
C VAL A 50 -3.36 -10.86 3.12
N GLY A 51 -2.99 -10.54 1.90
CA GLY A 51 -3.95 -10.28 0.81
C GLY A 51 -3.27 -10.17 -0.55
N GLN A 52 -4.02 -9.74 -1.55
CA GLN A 52 -3.51 -9.52 -2.90
C GLN A 52 -3.36 -8.04 -3.21
N ALA A 53 -2.34 -7.70 -4.00
CA ALA A 53 -2.02 -6.34 -4.38
C ALA A 53 -3.02 -5.73 -5.37
N ILE A 54 -3.63 -4.61 -5.01
CA ILE A 54 -4.18 -3.63 -5.95
C ILE A 54 -3.13 -2.52 -6.09
N THR A 55 -2.49 -2.43 -7.23
CA THR A 55 -1.35 -1.52 -7.41
C THR A 55 -1.78 -0.15 -7.94
N VAL A 56 -1.09 0.89 -7.45
CA VAL A 56 -1.29 2.29 -7.86
C VAL A 56 0.05 2.93 -8.18
N LEU A 57 0.20 3.39 -9.40
CA LEU A 57 1.38 4.11 -9.85
C LEU A 57 1.13 5.62 -9.77
N ASN A 58 1.80 6.26 -8.83
CA ASN A 58 1.80 7.71 -8.68
C ASN A 58 3.12 8.33 -9.16
N ARG A 59 3.05 9.58 -9.59
CA ARG A 59 4.23 10.41 -9.85
C ARG A 59 4.00 11.85 -9.38
N ARG A 60 5.09 12.61 -9.26
CA ARG A 60 5.01 14.04 -9.01
C ARG A 60 4.30 14.75 -10.18
N LEU A 61 3.37 15.64 -9.83
CA LEU A 61 2.65 16.44 -10.83
C LEU A 61 3.59 17.50 -11.42
N ASP A 62 3.65 17.56 -12.74
CA ASP A 62 4.51 18.51 -13.47
C ASP A 62 3.79 19.86 -13.66
N ARG A 63 3.48 20.51 -12.54
CA ARG A 63 2.97 21.91 -12.50
C ARG A 63 3.03 22.46 -11.08
N SER A 64 2.98 23.78 -10.95
CA SER A 64 2.99 24.42 -9.63
C SER A 64 1.76 24.07 -8.80
N VAL A 65 1.92 24.03 -7.48
CA VAL A 65 0.83 23.76 -6.53
C VAL A 65 -0.28 24.80 -6.66
N ALA A 66 0.07 26.07 -6.89
CA ALA A 66 -0.91 27.14 -7.09
C ALA A 66 -1.76 26.90 -8.36
N ALA A 67 -1.11 26.54 -9.48
CA ALA A 67 -1.81 26.23 -10.73
C ALA A 67 -2.69 24.98 -10.59
N ALA A 68 -2.20 23.94 -9.91
CA ALA A 68 -2.98 22.75 -9.64
C ALA A 68 -4.17 23.03 -8.71
N GLY A 69 -3.96 23.80 -7.64
CA GLY A 69 -4.98 24.18 -6.68
C GLY A 69 -6.10 25.03 -7.30
N ALA A 70 -5.76 25.92 -8.21
CA ALA A 70 -6.73 26.78 -8.93
C ALA A 70 -7.75 25.96 -9.74
N THR A 71 -7.43 24.73 -10.13
CA THR A 71 -8.39 23.85 -10.84
C THR A 71 -9.49 23.29 -9.94
N GLY A 72 -9.32 23.34 -8.61
CA GLY A 72 -10.21 22.71 -7.64
C GLY A 72 -10.26 21.18 -7.70
N LYS A 73 -9.52 20.55 -8.62
CA LYS A 73 -9.54 19.10 -8.87
C LYS A 73 -8.27 18.42 -8.33
N SER A 74 -8.42 17.19 -7.84
CA SER A 74 -7.30 16.31 -7.50
C SER A 74 -6.98 15.40 -8.69
N SER A 75 -5.70 15.14 -8.93
CA SER A 75 -5.23 14.15 -9.90
C SER A 75 -4.92 12.79 -9.23
N LEU A 76 -5.18 12.68 -7.93
CA LEU A 76 -5.05 11.42 -7.20
C LEU A 76 -6.20 10.47 -7.56
N GLY A 77 -5.86 9.20 -7.80
CA GLY A 77 -6.78 8.17 -8.26
C GLY A 77 -7.10 7.06 -7.25
N GLU A 78 -6.72 7.20 -5.97
CA GLU A 78 -6.92 6.15 -4.96
C GLU A 78 -8.39 5.73 -4.85
N SER A 79 -9.32 6.68 -4.99
CA SER A 79 -10.77 6.35 -4.95
C SER A 79 -11.18 5.35 -6.03
N LYS A 80 -10.54 5.40 -7.20
CA LYS A 80 -10.75 4.42 -8.27
C LYS A 80 -10.11 3.08 -7.92
N ALA A 81 -8.93 3.07 -7.32
CA ALA A 81 -8.26 1.85 -6.86
C ALA A 81 -9.12 1.15 -5.80
N HIS A 82 -9.58 1.86 -4.79
CA HIS A 82 -10.53 1.33 -3.80
C HIS A 82 -11.83 0.78 -4.43
N ALA A 83 -12.30 1.38 -5.53
CA ALA A 83 -13.48 0.86 -6.23
C ALA A 83 -13.26 -0.47 -6.93
N LEU A 84 -12.01 -0.81 -7.27
CA LEU A 84 -11.61 -2.07 -7.89
C LEU A 84 -11.25 -3.15 -6.89
N ALA A 85 -10.98 -2.77 -5.63
CA ALA A 85 -10.60 -3.70 -4.58
C ALA A 85 -11.78 -4.59 -4.13
N GLU A 86 -11.46 -5.84 -3.84
CA GLU A 86 -12.34 -6.80 -3.17
C GLU A 86 -11.96 -6.93 -1.68
N PRO A 87 -12.89 -7.43 -0.83
CA PRO A 87 -12.57 -7.66 0.57
C PRO A 87 -11.32 -8.54 0.75
N GLY A 88 -10.38 -8.07 1.58
CA GLY A 88 -9.11 -8.74 1.84
C GLY A 88 -7.96 -8.31 0.92
N ASP A 89 -8.20 -7.49 -0.11
CA ASP A 89 -7.13 -6.92 -0.92
C ASP A 89 -6.31 -5.89 -0.13
N ILE A 90 -5.10 -5.65 -0.61
CA ILE A 90 -4.16 -4.68 -0.05
C ILE A 90 -3.85 -3.64 -1.11
N LEU A 91 -4.05 -2.36 -0.78
CA LEU A 91 -3.68 -1.28 -1.67
C LEU A 91 -2.15 -1.08 -1.64
N VAL A 92 -1.49 -1.19 -2.79
CA VAL A 92 -0.03 -1.07 -2.92
C VAL A 92 0.29 0.15 -3.79
N ILE A 93 0.87 1.19 -3.17
CA ILE A 93 1.07 2.49 -3.81
C ILE A 93 2.55 2.76 -4.00
N GLN A 94 2.99 2.87 -5.25
CA GLN A 94 4.22 3.56 -5.58
C GLN A 94 3.96 5.06 -5.43
N GLY A 95 4.42 5.62 -4.32
CA GLY A 95 4.18 7.01 -3.93
C GLY A 95 5.28 7.97 -4.40
N VAL A 96 5.31 9.12 -3.76
CA VAL A 96 6.33 10.17 -3.98
C VAL A 96 6.94 10.52 -2.63
N GLU A 97 8.26 10.53 -2.56
CA GLU A 97 8.99 10.84 -1.34
C GLU A 97 8.56 12.18 -0.72
N GLY A 98 8.33 12.20 0.59
CA GLY A 98 7.98 13.38 1.38
C GLY A 98 6.58 13.96 1.13
N ILE A 99 5.80 13.39 0.20
CA ILE A 99 4.44 13.85 -0.12
C ILE A 99 3.44 12.74 0.20
N SER A 100 2.41 13.07 0.98
CA SER A 100 1.41 12.10 1.40
C SER A 100 0.54 11.63 0.23
N SER A 101 0.62 10.33 -0.08
CA SER A 101 -0.21 9.68 -1.10
C SER A 101 -1.58 9.28 -0.56
N MET A 102 -1.73 9.07 0.75
CA MET A 102 -3.02 8.76 1.36
C MET A 102 -3.15 9.34 2.79
N GLY A 103 -4.40 9.50 3.22
CA GLY A 103 -4.75 9.97 4.57
C GLY A 103 -6.10 9.42 5.01
N ALA A 104 -6.79 10.10 5.92
CA ALA A 104 -8.03 9.66 6.56
C ALA A 104 -9.13 9.23 5.59
N ILE A 105 -9.35 9.98 4.51
CA ILE A 105 -10.42 9.68 3.54
C ILE A 105 -10.13 8.36 2.81
N SER A 106 -8.89 8.17 2.34
CA SER A 106 -8.46 6.95 1.66
C SER A 106 -8.54 5.75 2.61
N ALA A 107 -7.99 5.87 3.84
CA ALA A 107 -8.06 4.81 4.85
C ALA A 107 -9.52 4.42 5.19
N THR A 108 -10.41 5.40 5.35
CA THR A 108 -11.84 5.15 5.61
C THR A 108 -12.50 4.43 4.44
N THR A 109 -12.14 4.81 3.22
CA THR A 109 -12.68 4.17 2.01
C THR A 109 -12.22 2.72 1.91
N GLY A 110 -10.91 2.46 2.06
CA GLY A 110 -10.36 1.10 2.07
C GLY A 110 -11.00 0.23 3.17
N ARG A 111 -11.12 0.76 4.38
CA ARG A 111 -11.78 0.06 5.50
C ARG A 111 -13.23 -0.34 5.17
N ARG A 112 -13.99 0.58 4.56
CA ARG A 112 -15.40 0.32 4.16
C ARG A 112 -15.50 -0.69 3.02
N ARG A 113 -14.49 -0.79 2.16
CA ARG A 113 -14.41 -1.77 1.09
C ARG A 113 -13.96 -3.15 1.59
N GLY A 114 -13.55 -3.26 2.85
CA GLY A 114 -13.07 -4.50 3.44
C GLY A 114 -11.62 -4.83 3.08
N GLU A 115 -10.86 -3.87 2.57
CA GLU A 115 -9.43 -4.04 2.32
C GLU A 115 -8.70 -4.38 3.63
N ALA A 116 -7.66 -5.21 3.54
CA ALA A 116 -6.86 -5.61 4.69
C ALA A 116 -5.94 -4.48 5.20
N GLY A 117 -5.55 -3.57 4.33
CA GLY A 117 -4.66 -2.44 4.64
C GLY A 117 -3.99 -1.86 3.40
N ALA A 118 -2.93 -1.09 3.61
CA ALA A 118 -2.17 -0.50 2.50
C ALA A 118 -0.65 -0.55 2.72
N ILE A 119 0.09 -0.65 1.61
CA ILE A 119 1.54 -0.50 1.53
C ILE A 119 1.83 0.74 0.68
N VAL A 120 2.59 1.70 1.20
CA VAL A 120 2.86 2.98 0.52
C VAL A 120 4.36 3.24 0.50
N ASP A 121 4.99 3.08 -0.65
CA ASP A 121 6.36 3.55 -0.85
C ASP A 121 6.33 5.06 -1.10
N GLY A 122 6.28 5.80 -0.01
CA GLY A 122 6.08 7.24 0.05
C GLY A 122 5.57 7.67 1.42
N ALA A 123 5.11 8.92 1.53
CA ALA A 123 4.54 9.41 2.78
C ALA A 123 3.04 9.15 2.89
N VAL A 124 2.59 9.08 4.15
CA VAL A 124 1.16 9.06 4.54
C VAL A 124 0.91 10.12 5.61
N ARG A 125 -0.36 10.46 5.84
CA ARG A 125 -0.79 11.34 6.93
C ARG A 125 -2.00 10.77 7.67
N ASP A 126 -2.47 11.47 8.68
CA ASP A 126 -3.64 11.11 9.47
C ASP A 126 -3.54 9.69 10.07
N ILE A 127 -2.33 9.33 10.53
CA ILE A 127 -2.02 7.97 11.02
C ILE A 127 -2.85 7.58 12.24
N ASP A 128 -3.21 8.54 13.09
CA ASP A 128 -4.06 8.30 14.26
C ASP A 128 -5.47 7.88 13.84
N HIS A 129 -5.99 8.48 12.75
CA HIS A 129 -7.27 8.07 12.18
C HIS A 129 -7.19 6.64 11.64
N SER A 130 -6.16 6.29 10.86
CA SER A 130 -5.96 4.92 10.35
C SER A 130 -5.94 3.89 11.48
N ARG A 131 -5.23 4.20 12.58
CA ARG A 131 -5.22 3.34 13.79
C ARG A 131 -6.60 3.20 14.40
N SER A 132 -7.31 4.32 14.59
CA SER A 132 -8.61 4.33 15.28
C SER A 132 -9.69 3.52 14.57
N ILE A 133 -9.62 3.45 13.23
CA ILE A 133 -10.56 2.69 12.42
C ILE A 133 -10.10 1.26 12.11
N GLY A 134 -8.91 0.85 12.58
CA GLY A 134 -8.34 -0.47 12.33
C GLY A 134 -8.02 -0.72 10.84
N TYR A 135 -7.49 0.29 10.16
CA TYR A 135 -6.96 0.18 8.78
C TYR A 135 -5.45 0.41 8.80
N PRO A 136 -4.65 -0.67 8.91
CA PRO A 136 -3.21 -0.54 9.01
C PRO A 136 -2.57 -0.11 7.69
N VAL A 137 -1.53 0.71 7.79
CA VAL A 137 -0.76 1.20 6.65
C VAL A 137 0.72 1.07 6.94
N TRP A 138 1.48 0.51 6.02
CA TRP A 138 2.94 0.51 6.01
C TRP A 138 3.41 1.62 5.08
N SER A 139 4.34 2.46 5.53
CA SER A 139 4.85 3.57 4.72
C SER A 139 6.32 3.83 4.95
N SER A 140 7.00 4.41 3.95
CA SER A 140 8.39 4.83 4.08
C SER A 140 8.55 6.08 4.95
N SER A 141 7.50 6.92 5.08
CA SER A 141 7.53 8.12 5.91
C SER A 141 6.13 8.64 6.26
N VAL A 142 6.08 9.64 7.15
CA VAL A 142 4.88 10.43 7.44
C VAL A 142 5.12 11.89 7.08
N SER A 143 4.10 12.57 6.52
CA SER A 143 4.23 13.96 6.09
C SER A 143 2.86 14.66 6.10
N PRO A 144 2.75 15.90 6.60
CA PRO A 144 1.51 16.69 6.50
C PRO A 144 1.26 17.20 5.08
N ILE A 145 2.25 17.10 4.19
CA ILE A 145 2.19 17.66 2.83
C ILE A 145 1.23 16.82 1.99
N THR A 146 0.09 17.42 1.60
CA THR A 146 -0.93 16.74 0.80
C THR A 146 -0.46 16.44 -0.63
N GLY A 147 -0.77 15.23 -1.12
CA GLY A 147 -0.60 14.86 -2.52
C GLY A 147 -1.60 15.50 -3.48
N LYS A 148 -2.75 15.98 -2.98
CA LYS A 148 -3.90 16.45 -3.77
C LYS A 148 -3.54 17.34 -4.98
N TRP A 149 -2.50 18.21 -4.84
CA TRP A 149 -2.06 19.12 -5.89
C TRP A 149 -0.58 18.93 -6.27
N ARG A 150 0.01 17.82 -5.87
CA ARG A 150 1.45 17.53 -6.03
C ARG A 150 1.73 16.19 -6.68
N ILE A 151 0.73 15.30 -6.62
CA ILE A 151 0.81 13.93 -7.13
C ILE A 151 -0.32 13.72 -8.14
N GLU A 152 -0.03 12.99 -9.17
CA GLU A 152 -1.03 12.41 -10.07
C GLU A 152 -0.91 10.88 -10.08
N THR A 153 -2.02 10.21 -10.16
CA THR A 153 -2.08 8.76 -10.42
C THR A 153 -2.01 8.55 -11.91
N VAL A 154 -0.94 7.88 -12.32
CA VAL A 154 -0.67 7.56 -13.74
C VAL A 154 -1.50 6.37 -14.19
N ALA A 155 -1.52 5.30 -13.38
CA ALA A 155 -2.23 4.08 -13.68
C ALA A 155 -2.58 3.28 -12.42
N ILE A 156 -3.53 2.37 -12.55
CA ILE A 156 -3.97 1.43 -11.51
C ILE A 156 -3.91 0.03 -12.10
N ASN A 157 -3.57 -0.97 -11.29
CA ASN A 157 -3.37 -2.35 -11.71
C ASN A 157 -2.34 -2.48 -12.85
N VAL A 158 -1.20 -1.81 -12.65
CA VAL A 158 0.02 -1.94 -13.45
C VAL A 158 1.19 -2.31 -12.53
N PRO A 159 2.31 -2.86 -13.06
CA PRO A 159 3.50 -3.07 -12.26
C PRO A 159 3.95 -1.78 -11.57
N VAL A 160 4.32 -1.89 -10.29
CA VAL A 160 4.84 -0.77 -9.48
C VAL A 160 6.16 -1.17 -8.82
N ARG A 161 6.94 -0.19 -8.39
CA ARG A 161 8.17 -0.44 -7.65
C ARG A 161 8.01 0.03 -6.21
N ILE A 162 8.21 -0.88 -5.26
CA ILE A 162 8.06 -0.64 -3.82
C ILE A 162 9.39 -0.95 -3.14
N ALA A 163 10.06 0.06 -2.60
CA ALA A 163 11.38 -0.08 -1.98
C ALA A 163 12.40 -0.84 -2.86
N GLY A 164 12.33 -0.64 -4.17
CA GLY A 164 13.20 -1.30 -5.15
C GLY A 164 12.67 -2.63 -5.71
N ILE A 165 11.66 -3.24 -5.08
CA ILE A 165 11.02 -4.50 -5.53
C ILE A 165 9.94 -4.20 -6.54
N GLU A 166 9.89 -4.95 -7.64
CA GLU A 166 8.79 -4.90 -8.60
C GLU A 166 7.61 -5.73 -8.09
N VAL A 167 6.43 -5.10 -8.01
CA VAL A 167 5.18 -5.72 -7.54
C VAL A 167 4.16 -5.69 -8.66
N GLN A 168 3.63 -6.85 -9.00
CA GLN A 168 2.59 -7.02 -10.01
C GLN A 168 1.20 -6.91 -9.40
N PRO A 169 0.18 -6.45 -10.15
CA PRO A 169 -1.21 -6.56 -9.72
C PRO A 169 -1.58 -8.01 -9.45
N GLY A 170 -2.07 -8.28 -8.24
CA GLY A 170 -2.46 -9.63 -7.82
C GLY A 170 -1.39 -10.42 -7.09
N ASP A 171 -0.18 -9.88 -6.94
CA ASP A 171 0.84 -10.51 -6.10
C ASP A 171 0.34 -10.69 -4.67
N LEU A 172 0.81 -11.76 -4.03
CA LEU A 172 0.59 -12.00 -2.62
C LEU A 172 1.37 -10.96 -1.80
N VAL A 173 0.69 -10.32 -0.87
CA VAL A 173 1.31 -9.35 0.05
C VAL A 173 1.11 -9.81 1.48
N LEU A 174 2.21 -9.85 2.23
CA LEU A 174 2.23 -10.17 3.65
C LEU A 174 2.96 -9.05 4.37
N ALA A 175 2.35 -8.51 5.42
CA ALA A 175 2.99 -7.41 6.15
C ALA A 175 2.67 -7.45 7.64
N ASP A 176 3.67 -7.07 8.47
CA ASP A 176 3.53 -6.81 9.90
C ASP A 176 4.65 -5.89 10.41
N GLU A 177 4.98 -5.93 11.72
CA GLU A 177 5.95 -5.01 12.33
C GLU A 177 7.38 -5.17 11.81
N VAL A 178 7.77 -6.36 11.35
CA VAL A 178 9.14 -6.65 10.93
C VAL A 178 9.37 -6.29 9.46
N GLY A 179 8.31 -6.27 8.65
CA GLY A 179 8.43 -5.87 7.25
C GLY A 179 7.26 -6.29 6.37
N VAL A 180 7.54 -6.23 5.06
CA VAL A 180 6.60 -6.57 4.00
C VAL A 180 7.27 -7.58 3.07
N CYS A 181 6.53 -8.63 2.65
CA CYS A 181 6.92 -9.55 1.59
C CYS A 181 5.91 -9.48 0.43
N PHE A 182 6.44 -9.60 -0.80
CA PHE A 182 5.70 -9.64 -2.06
C PHE A 182 6.01 -10.91 -2.85
#